data_e2e880f2b08fee4a7049433e0507f238
#
_entry.id   e2e880f2b08fee4a7049433e0507f238
#
_cell.length_a   1.000
_cell.length_b   1.000
_cell.length_c   1.000
_cell.angle_alpha   90.00
_cell.angle_beta   90.00
_cell.angle_gamma   90.00
#
_symmetry.space_group_name_H-M   'P 1'
#
loop_
_entity.id
_entity.type
_entity.pdbx_description
1 polymer ?
#
loop_
_entity_poly.entity_id
_entity_poly.type
_entity_poly.pdbx_seq_one_letter_code
_entity_poly.pdbx_strand_id
1 'polypeptide(L)'
;PATDARAVPIYQTTSYVFRNSQHAADRFALRDPGNIYGRLTNSTQGVFEERVAALEGGVAALAVASGAAAVTYALQNIVQAGDHIVAADNLYGGSFNLITHTLETQGVTNTIVNVNDLAALEAAIQPNTKVVYAETFGNPNSDVTDLEAVAAVAHKHNIPFIVDNTFGTPFLIRPIEHGADVVVHSATKFIGGHGSSLGGVIVDGGTFDWKANADKYPTLAKPDPSYHGAIFADVAGKAAFVTRIRAVILRDTGAAISPFNAWILLQGLETLSLRVERHVANALKVVGKKKEEVKVVFSGAGSAAISITRLLLAAGFRHITLVDKF
;
A
#
# COMPACT_ATOMS: atom_id res chain seq x y z
N PRO A 1 18.89 14.50 -13.97
CA PRO A 1 19.35 15.82 -14.38
C PRO A 1 20.85 15.96 -14.44
N ALA A 2 21.65 15.35 -13.52
CA ALA A 2 23.11 15.52 -13.53
C ALA A 2 23.81 15.00 -14.81
N THR A 3 23.14 14.18 -15.60
CA THR A 3 23.66 13.59 -16.84
C THR A 3 22.80 13.95 -18.06
N ASP A 4 21.75 14.75 -17.91
CA ASP A 4 20.76 15.09 -18.94
C ASP A 4 20.17 13.87 -19.66
N ALA A 5 20.26 12.68 -19.05
CA ALA A 5 19.72 11.45 -19.58
C ALA A 5 18.17 11.49 -19.55
N ARG A 6 17.54 11.18 -20.70
CA ARG A 6 16.08 11.10 -20.79
C ARG A 6 15.50 9.90 -20.04
N ALA A 7 16.16 8.74 -20.16
CA ALA A 7 15.79 7.56 -19.38
C ALA A 7 16.32 7.65 -17.95
N VAL A 8 15.61 7.06 -17.00
CA VAL A 8 16.10 6.95 -15.62
C VAL A 8 17.36 6.07 -15.59
N PRO A 9 18.50 6.57 -15.11
CA PRO A 9 19.72 5.76 -15.02
C PRO A 9 19.57 4.63 -14.00
N ILE A 10 20.24 3.49 -14.25
CA ILE A 10 20.33 2.40 -13.29
C ILE A 10 21.57 2.60 -12.43
N TYR A 11 21.37 2.96 -11.16
CA TYR A 11 22.46 3.09 -10.18
C TYR A 11 22.72 1.74 -9.51
N GLN A 12 23.51 0.90 -10.16
CA GLN A 12 23.90 -0.43 -9.66
C GLN A 12 25.07 -0.28 -8.71
N THR A 13 24.79 0.12 -7.46
CA THR A 13 25.80 0.34 -6.42
C THR A 13 25.34 -0.15 -5.07
N THR A 14 26.28 -0.61 -4.22
CA THR A 14 25.98 -1.03 -2.86
C THR A 14 26.00 0.13 -1.86
N SER A 15 26.94 1.08 -2.04
CA SER A 15 27.18 2.16 -1.07
C SER A 15 27.45 3.49 -1.79
N TYR A 16 27.33 4.55 -1.02
CA TYR A 16 27.54 5.91 -1.47
C TYR A 16 28.66 6.57 -0.67
N VAL A 17 29.40 7.49 -1.28
CA VAL A 17 30.48 8.21 -0.62
C VAL A 17 29.95 9.43 0.13
N PHE A 18 30.61 9.77 1.24
CA PHE A 18 30.32 10.95 2.02
C PHE A 18 31.43 12.00 1.86
N ARG A 19 31.08 13.28 1.98
CA ARG A 19 32.03 14.39 1.87
C ARG A 19 33.03 14.41 3.04
N ASN A 20 32.54 14.04 4.24
CA ASN A 20 33.32 13.96 5.49
C ASN A 20 32.52 13.16 6.53
N SER A 21 33.10 12.96 7.72
CA SER A 21 32.47 12.21 8.82
C SER A 21 31.18 12.86 9.35
N GLN A 22 31.11 14.21 9.38
CA GLN A 22 29.92 14.90 9.81
C GLN A 22 28.75 14.69 8.84
N HIS A 23 29.03 14.75 7.53
CA HIS A 23 28.02 14.45 6.50
C HIS A 23 27.48 13.02 6.64
N ALA A 24 28.35 12.05 6.91
CA ALA A 24 27.93 10.69 7.21
C ALA A 24 27.03 10.63 8.45
N ALA A 25 27.45 11.24 9.55
CA ALA A 25 26.67 11.28 10.80
C ALA A 25 25.28 11.91 10.61
N ASP A 26 25.19 12.98 9.83
CA ASP A 26 23.92 13.67 9.56
C ASP A 26 22.97 12.81 8.71
N ARG A 27 23.51 12.08 7.72
CA ARG A 27 22.76 11.11 6.91
C ARG A 27 22.19 9.97 7.75
N PHE A 28 23.04 9.35 8.58
CA PHE A 28 22.61 8.26 9.47
C PHE A 28 21.61 8.72 10.54
N ALA A 29 21.68 9.98 10.94
CA ALA A 29 20.73 10.57 11.92
C ALA A 29 19.45 11.14 11.27
N LEU A 30 19.23 10.95 9.97
CA LEU A 30 18.10 11.50 9.20
C LEU A 30 18.01 13.04 9.20
N ARG A 31 19.12 13.74 9.50
CA ARG A 31 19.19 15.21 9.47
C ARG A 31 19.49 15.76 8.08
N ASP A 32 20.16 14.97 7.24
CA ASP A 32 20.45 15.29 5.84
C ASP A 32 19.88 14.17 4.95
N PRO A 33 18.87 14.44 4.11
CA PRO A 33 18.27 13.42 3.26
C PRO A 33 19.23 12.98 2.15
N GLY A 34 19.20 11.70 1.78
CA GLY A 34 19.93 11.18 0.64
C GLY A 34 20.41 9.74 0.78
N ASN A 35 21.21 9.31 -0.18
CA ASN A 35 21.64 7.93 -0.27
C ASN A 35 22.77 7.61 0.72
N ILE A 36 22.69 6.44 1.34
CA ILE A 36 23.65 5.89 2.29
C ILE A 36 24.17 4.54 1.77
N TYR A 37 23.26 3.60 1.61
CA TYR A 37 23.53 2.23 1.23
C TYR A 37 22.36 1.67 0.41
N GLY A 38 22.65 0.94 -0.67
CA GLY A 38 21.68 0.50 -1.68
C GLY A 38 20.52 -0.35 -1.16
N ARG A 39 20.65 -0.96 0.02
CA ARG A 39 19.53 -1.63 0.68
C ARG A 39 18.47 -0.66 1.21
N LEU A 40 18.89 0.52 1.66
CA LEU A 40 18.01 1.53 2.27
C LEU A 40 17.50 2.54 1.25
N THR A 41 18.40 3.04 0.42
CA THR A 41 18.14 4.11 -0.55
C THR A 41 18.94 3.90 -1.81
N ASN A 42 18.32 4.13 -2.96
CA ASN A 42 18.97 4.10 -4.26
C ASN A 42 18.22 5.04 -5.20
N SER A 43 18.94 5.81 -6.01
CA SER A 43 18.35 6.83 -6.88
C SER A 43 17.38 6.26 -7.92
N THR A 44 17.61 5.04 -8.43
CA THR A 44 16.67 4.37 -9.35
C THR A 44 15.40 3.92 -8.65
N GLN A 45 15.56 3.33 -7.46
CA GLN A 45 14.43 2.93 -6.61
C GLN A 45 13.59 4.14 -6.21
N GLY A 46 14.23 5.25 -5.82
CA GLY A 46 13.57 6.49 -5.42
C GLY A 46 12.65 7.03 -6.51
N VAL A 47 13.06 7.01 -7.78
CA VAL A 47 12.18 7.44 -8.89
C VAL A 47 10.95 6.53 -9.01
N PHE A 48 11.10 5.22 -8.82
CA PHE A 48 9.96 4.29 -8.82
C PHE A 48 9.02 4.58 -7.65
N GLU A 49 9.56 4.77 -6.45
CA GLU A 49 8.80 5.10 -5.24
C GLU A 49 8.02 6.41 -5.40
N GLU A 50 8.67 7.48 -5.86
CA GLU A 50 8.04 8.79 -6.08
C GLU A 50 6.91 8.73 -7.12
N ARG A 51 7.10 8.00 -8.22
CA ARG A 51 6.06 7.84 -9.25
C ARG A 51 4.85 7.08 -8.74
N VAL A 52 5.05 5.97 -8.01
CA VAL A 52 3.94 5.19 -7.46
C VAL A 52 3.21 5.99 -6.38
N ALA A 53 3.93 6.69 -5.49
CA ALA A 53 3.32 7.58 -4.50
C ALA A 53 2.43 8.62 -5.17
N ALA A 54 2.93 9.29 -6.20
CA ALA A 54 2.16 10.31 -6.95
C ALA A 54 0.92 9.73 -7.65
N LEU A 55 1.02 8.53 -8.21
CA LEU A 55 -0.10 7.87 -8.88
C LEU A 55 -1.19 7.44 -7.91
N GLU A 56 -0.83 6.96 -6.72
CA GLU A 56 -1.79 6.57 -5.67
C GLU A 56 -2.33 7.77 -4.87
N GLY A 57 -1.73 8.96 -5.00
CA GLY A 57 -2.08 10.11 -4.18
C GLY A 57 -1.48 10.08 -2.77
N GLY A 58 -0.46 9.25 -2.55
CA GLY A 58 0.26 9.16 -1.27
C GLY A 58 1.32 10.22 -1.09
N VAL A 59 1.80 10.38 0.14
CA VAL A 59 2.86 11.34 0.50
C VAL A 59 4.26 10.79 0.30
N ALA A 60 4.41 9.46 0.36
CA ALA A 60 5.69 8.76 0.16
C ALA A 60 5.44 7.28 -0.17
N ALA A 61 6.44 6.61 -0.74
CA ALA A 61 6.41 5.18 -0.94
C ALA A 61 7.75 4.51 -0.63
N LEU A 62 7.72 3.20 -0.44
CA LEU A 62 8.88 2.33 -0.24
C LEU A 62 8.78 1.11 -1.14
N ALA A 63 9.75 0.95 -2.02
CA ALA A 63 9.89 -0.24 -2.86
C ALA A 63 10.64 -1.35 -2.12
N VAL A 64 10.13 -2.58 -2.25
CA VAL A 64 10.69 -3.79 -1.62
C VAL A 64 10.73 -4.96 -2.61
N ALA A 65 11.39 -6.04 -2.24
CA ALA A 65 11.72 -7.15 -3.14
C ALA A 65 10.49 -7.89 -3.72
N SER A 66 9.34 -7.84 -3.06
CA SER A 66 8.12 -8.53 -3.51
C SER A 66 6.86 -7.96 -2.87
N GLY A 67 5.69 -8.28 -3.43
CA GLY A 67 4.40 -7.95 -2.81
C GLY A 67 4.25 -8.59 -1.42
N ALA A 68 4.72 -9.82 -1.25
CA ALA A 68 4.70 -10.47 0.07
C ALA A 68 5.52 -9.71 1.10
N ALA A 69 6.71 -9.19 0.72
CA ALA A 69 7.51 -8.33 1.59
C ALA A 69 6.78 -7.01 1.91
N ALA A 70 6.05 -6.44 0.94
CA ALA A 70 5.28 -5.22 1.16
C ALA A 70 4.17 -5.43 2.21
N VAL A 71 3.39 -6.50 2.09
CA VAL A 71 2.35 -6.83 3.08
C VAL A 71 2.96 -7.13 4.45
N THR A 72 4.01 -7.97 4.49
CA THR A 72 4.68 -8.33 5.75
C THR A 72 5.20 -7.09 6.47
N TYR A 73 5.90 -6.21 5.76
CA TYR A 73 6.49 -5.01 6.36
C TYR A 73 5.43 -3.99 6.79
N ALA A 74 4.36 -3.84 6.00
CA ALA A 74 3.26 -2.96 6.37
C ALA A 74 2.60 -3.41 7.69
N LEU A 75 2.34 -4.71 7.84
CA LEU A 75 1.76 -5.26 9.06
C LEU A 75 2.74 -5.20 10.24
N GLN A 76 3.96 -5.73 10.10
CA GLN A 76 4.96 -5.76 11.18
C GLN A 76 5.42 -4.38 11.63
N ASN A 77 5.15 -3.33 10.85
CA ASN A 77 5.46 -1.97 11.24
C ASN A 77 4.63 -1.49 12.46
N ILE A 78 3.43 -2.00 12.61
CA ILE A 78 2.46 -1.55 13.62
C ILE A 78 1.89 -2.67 14.49
N VAL A 79 2.19 -3.93 14.16
CA VAL A 79 1.67 -5.11 14.87
C VAL A 79 2.83 -5.84 15.54
N GLN A 80 2.64 -6.23 16.80
CA GLN A 80 3.60 -6.96 17.63
C GLN A 80 2.92 -8.14 18.32
N ALA A 81 3.70 -8.98 19.01
CA ALA A 81 3.16 -10.05 19.85
C ALA A 81 2.12 -9.51 20.86
N GLY A 82 0.98 -10.15 20.93
CA GLY A 82 -0.18 -9.74 21.74
C GLY A 82 -1.16 -8.82 21.03
N ASP A 83 -0.84 -8.33 19.84
CA ASP A 83 -1.74 -7.51 19.02
C ASP A 83 -2.70 -8.38 18.18
N HIS A 84 -3.71 -7.71 17.61
CA HIS A 84 -4.74 -8.34 16.80
C HIS A 84 -4.89 -7.65 15.45
N ILE A 85 -5.18 -8.45 14.41
CA ILE A 85 -5.47 -8.01 13.03
C ILE A 85 -6.90 -8.40 12.69
N VAL A 86 -7.69 -7.49 12.13
CA VAL A 86 -8.92 -7.81 11.42
C VAL A 86 -8.61 -7.81 9.93
N ALA A 87 -8.93 -8.90 9.23
CA ALA A 87 -8.64 -9.02 7.81
C ALA A 87 -9.83 -9.58 7.03
N ALA A 88 -9.93 -9.18 5.75
CA ALA A 88 -10.96 -9.68 4.86
C ALA A 88 -10.85 -11.21 4.66
N ASP A 89 -11.98 -11.86 4.43
CA ASP A 89 -12.07 -13.30 4.17
C ASP A 89 -11.69 -13.67 2.72
N ASN A 90 -11.57 -12.69 1.85
CA ASN A 90 -11.33 -12.82 0.43
C ASN A 90 -9.98 -12.19 0.05
N LEU A 91 -8.89 -12.82 0.49
CA LEU A 91 -7.52 -12.37 0.33
C LEU A 91 -6.70 -13.30 -0.59
N TYR A 92 -5.68 -12.75 -1.22
CA TYR A 92 -4.61 -13.54 -1.81
C TYR A 92 -4.07 -14.57 -0.81
N GLY A 93 -3.95 -15.83 -1.25
CA GLY A 93 -3.60 -16.94 -0.36
C GLY A 93 -2.30 -16.75 0.43
N GLY A 94 -1.31 -16.01 -0.13
CA GLY A 94 -0.09 -15.66 0.59
C GLY A 94 -0.32 -14.70 1.74
N SER A 95 -1.17 -13.69 1.56
CA SER A 95 -1.55 -12.72 2.61
C SER A 95 -2.42 -13.39 3.67
N PHE A 96 -3.36 -14.24 3.25
CA PHE A 96 -4.16 -15.06 4.16
C PHE A 96 -3.27 -15.92 5.06
N ASN A 97 -2.36 -16.71 4.47
CA ASN A 97 -1.45 -17.59 5.24
C ASN A 97 -0.48 -16.79 6.13
N LEU A 98 0.00 -15.63 5.67
CA LEU A 98 0.82 -14.74 6.50
C LEU A 98 0.07 -14.35 7.78
N ILE A 99 -1.16 -13.90 7.65
CA ILE A 99 -1.96 -13.39 8.77
C ILE A 99 -2.40 -14.53 9.69
N THR A 100 -2.95 -15.63 9.11
CA THR A 100 -3.60 -16.70 9.88
C THR A 100 -2.66 -17.76 10.42
N HIS A 101 -1.43 -17.86 9.92
CA HIS A 101 -0.48 -18.87 10.34
C HIS A 101 0.87 -18.29 10.73
N THR A 102 1.52 -17.53 9.82
CA THR A 102 2.90 -17.07 10.08
C THR A 102 2.96 -16.08 11.24
N LEU A 103 2.11 -15.07 11.26
CA LEU A 103 2.08 -14.08 12.33
C LEU A 103 1.53 -14.64 13.65
N GLU A 104 0.68 -15.67 13.61
CA GLU A 104 0.25 -16.39 14.82
C GLU A 104 1.43 -17.02 15.56
N THR A 105 2.41 -17.58 14.84
CA THR A 105 3.63 -18.12 15.47
C THR A 105 4.49 -17.04 16.14
N GLN A 106 4.24 -15.77 15.78
CA GLN A 106 4.88 -14.60 16.36
C GLN A 106 4.03 -13.95 17.47
N GLY A 107 2.93 -14.58 17.87
CA GLY A 107 2.05 -14.13 18.95
C GLY A 107 1.02 -13.08 18.54
N VAL A 108 0.77 -12.90 17.24
CA VAL A 108 -0.26 -12.01 16.72
C VAL A 108 -1.55 -12.81 16.52
N THR A 109 -2.67 -12.29 17.01
CA THR A 109 -4.00 -12.90 16.78
C THR A 109 -4.71 -12.25 15.60
N ASN A 110 -5.72 -12.92 15.04
CA ASN A 110 -6.47 -12.38 13.92
C ASN A 110 -7.94 -12.78 13.94
N THR A 111 -8.80 -11.99 13.28
CA THR A 111 -10.17 -12.35 12.93
C THR A 111 -10.36 -12.12 11.44
N ILE A 112 -10.73 -13.19 10.75
CA ILE A 112 -11.06 -13.15 9.32
C ILE A 112 -12.56 -12.95 9.18
N VAL A 113 -12.97 -11.91 8.43
CA VAL A 113 -14.38 -11.51 8.33
C VAL A 113 -14.70 -10.96 6.94
N ASN A 114 -15.94 -11.10 6.49
CA ASN A 114 -16.41 -10.34 5.34
C ASN A 114 -16.47 -8.85 5.71
N VAL A 115 -15.48 -8.08 5.24
CA VAL A 115 -15.37 -6.65 5.59
C VAL A 115 -16.51 -5.78 5.03
N ASN A 116 -17.25 -6.26 4.02
CA ASN A 116 -18.43 -5.58 3.49
C ASN A 116 -19.68 -5.81 4.39
N ASP A 117 -19.64 -6.78 5.30
CA ASP A 117 -20.58 -6.85 6.41
C ASP A 117 -20.06 -5.98 7.56
N LEU A 118 -20.49 -4.72 7.57
CA LEU A 118 -19.99 -3.72 8.53
C LEU A 118 -20.33 -4.08 9.98
N ALA A 119 -21.41 -4.81 10.22
CA ALA A 119 -21.77 -5.27 11.56
C ALA A 119 -20.81 -6.37 12.04
N ALA A 120 -20.48 -7.31 11.16
CA ALA A 120 -19.47 -8.33 11.44
C ALA A 120 -18.06 -7.71 11.60
N LEU A 121 -17.71 -6.73 10.78
CA LEU A 121 -16.45 -5.99 10.89
C LEU A 121 -16.35 -5.26 12.23
N GLU A 122 -17.38 -4.52 12.63
CA GLU A 122 -17.43 -3.82 13.92
C GLU A 122 -17.29 -4.80 15.10
N ALA A 123 -17.99 -5.95 15.04
CA ALA A 123 -17.94 -6.98 16.08
C ALA A 123 -16.58 -7.69 16.16
N ALA A 124 -15.80 -7.73 15.07
CA ALA A 124 -14.47 -8.33 15.03
C ALA A 124 -13.40 -7.47 15.70
N ILE A 125 -13.63 -6.17 15.87
CA ILE A 125 -12.66 -5.25 16.46
C ILE A 125 -12.54 -5.50 17.97
N GLN A 126 -11.31 -5.72 18.41
CA GLN A 126 -10.93 -5.96 19.81
C GLN A 126 -10.10 -4.77 20.35
N PRO A 127 -9.95 -4.62 21.67
CA PRO A 127 -9.14 -3.53 22.25
C PRO A 127 -7.69 -3.50 21.76
N ASN A 128 -7.11 -4.66 21.43
CA ASN A 128 -5.75 -4.82 20.92
C ASN A 128 -5.68 -4.89 19.38
N THR A 129 -6.78 -4.63 18.66
CA THR A 129 -6.74 -4.55 17.18
C THR A 129 -5.92 -3.35 16.73
N LYS A 130 -4.94 -3.61 15.85
CA LYS A 130 -4.00 -2.60 15.33
C LYS A 130 -4.23 -2.22 13.88
N VAL A 131 -4.91 -3.05 13.12
CA VAL A 131 -5.10 -2.82 11.68
C VAL A 131 -6.34 -3.54 11.18
N VAL A 132 -7.02 -2.91 10.23
CA VAL A 132 -7.95 -3.55 9.31
C VAL A 132 -7.22 -3.71 7.97
N TYR A 133 -7.22 -4.92 7.41
CA TYR A 133 -6.55 -5.25 6.17
C TYR A 133 -7.52 -5.85 5.16
N ALA A 134 -7.53 -5.31 3.93
CA ALA A 134 -8.36 -5.84 2.84
C ALA A 134 -7.66 -5.66 1.48
N GLU A 135 -8.21 -6.31 0.45
CA GLU A 135 -7.85 -6.04 -0.95
C GLU A 135 -8.94 -5.20 -1.61
N THR A 136 -8.59 -4.33 -2.55
CA THR A 136 -9.58 -3.55 -3.33
C THR A 136 -10.54 -4.48 -4.07
N PHE A 137 -10.00 -5.51 -4.71
CA PHE A 137 -10.71 -6.62 -5.34
C PHE A 137 -10.22 -7.91 -4.73
N GLY A 138 -11.11 -8.62 -4.06
CA GLY A 138 -10.78 -9.87 -3.39
C GLY A 138 -10.29 -10.96 -4.35
N ASN A 139 -9.44 -11.82 -3.85
CA ASN A 139 -8.85 -12.93 -4.60
C ASN A 139 -9.15 -14.27 -3.88
N PRO A 140 -9.94 -15.20 -4.48
CA PRO A 140 -10.23 -15.29 -5.94
C PRO A 140 -11.59 -14.75 -6.38
N ASN A 141 -12.50 -14.35 -5.49
CA ASN A 141 -13.90 -14.12 -5.85
C ASN A 141 -14.17 -12.83 -6.61
N SER A 142 -13.18 -11.90 -6.63
CA SER A 142 -13.31 -10.56 -7.24
C SER A 142 -14.40 -9.69 -6.61
N ASP A 143 -14.72 -9.90 -5.34
CA ASP A 143 -15.60 -9.03 -4.57
C ASP A 143 -14.96 -7.66 -4.43
N VAL A 144 -15.76 -6.62 -4.56
CA VAL A 144 -15.28 -5.25 -4.42
C VAL A 144 -15.45 -4.81 -2.98
N THR A 145 -14.38 -4.35 -2.35
CA THR A 145 -14.42 -3.80 -1.00
C THR A 145 -15.00 -2.38 -1.03
N ASP A 146 -16.00 -2.12 -0.18
CA ASP A 146 -16.50 -0.76 0.07
C ASP A 146 -15.50 -0.01 0.97
N LEU A 147 -14.49 0.58 0.33
CA LEU A 147 -13.34 1.18 1.02
C LEU A 147 -13.75 2.26 2.00
N GLU A 148 -14.70 3.14 1.64
CA GLU A 148 -15.12 4.25 2.50
C GLU A 148 -15.87 3.75 3.73
N ALA A 149 -16.74 2.76 3.56
CA ALA A 149 -17.48 2.19 4.66
C ALA A 149 -16.58 1.42 5.64
N VAL A 150 -15.62 0.64 5.11
CA VAL A 150 -14.62 -0.08 5.91
C VAL A 150 -13.69 0.89 6.64
N ALA A 151 -13.20 1.92 5.95
CA ALA A 151 -12.37 2.97 6.54
C ALA A 151 -13.10 3.68 7.69
N ALA A 152 -14.38 4.02 7.50
CA ALA A 152 -15.18 4.68 8.53
C ALA A 152 -15.29 3.83 9.82
N VAL A 153 -15.46 2.51 9.68
CA VAL A 153 -15.46 1.60 10.84
C VAL A 153 -14.10 1.55 11.50
N ALA A 154 -13.01 1.38 10.73
CA ALA A 154 -11.65 1.33 11.27
C ALA A 154 -11.28 2.62 12.01
N HIS A 155 -11.53 3.77 11.40
CA HIS A 155 -11.18 5.08 11.96
C HIS A 155 -11.99 5.44 13.20
N LYS A 156 -13.25 5.02 13.30
CA LYS A 156 -14.07 5.13 14.51
C LYS A 156 -13.37 4.54 15.74
N HIS A 157 -12.57 3.50 15.55
CA HIS A 157 -11.78 2.82 16.58
C HIS A 157 -10.32 3.26 16.64
N ASN A 158 -9.94 4.32 15.93
CA ASN A 158 -8.55 4.77 15.80
C ASN A 158 -7.62 3.64 15.32
N ILE A 159 -8.05 2.94 14.26
CA ILE A 159 -7.32 1.85 13.61
C ILE A 159 -7.05 2.26 12.16
N PRO A 160 -5.80 2.16 11.66
CA PRO A 160 -5.51 2.40 10.26
C PRO A 160 -6.08 1.29 9.37
N PHE A 161 -6.46 1.68 8.16
CA PHE A 161 -6.92 0.78 7.12
C PHE A 161 -5.83 0.60 6.06
N ILE A 162 -5.34 -0.62 5.90
CA ILE A 162 -4.34 -1.02 4.90
C ILE A 162 -5.02 -1.78 3.76
N VAL A 163 -4.79 -1.33 2.54
CA VAL A 163 -5.43 -1.91 1.34
C VAL A 163 -4.38 -2.44 0.36
N ASP A 164 -4.51 -3.68 -0.05
CA ASP A 164 -3.78 -4.19 -1.22
C ASP A 164 -4.52 -3.82 -2.50
N ASN A 165 -3.91 -2.92 -3.28
CA ASN A 165 -4.48 -2.42 -4.53
C ASN A 165 -3.81 -3.05 -5.77
N THR A 166 -3.26 -4.25 -5.64
CA THR A 166 -2.56 -4.94 -6.74
C THR A 166 -3.43 -5.10 -7.96
N PHE A 167 -4.70 -5.50 -7.81
CA PHE A 167 -5.63 -5.68 -8.92
C PHE A 167 -6.27 -4.37 -9.39
N GLY A 168 -6.60 -3.47 -8.46
CA GLY A 168 -7.18 -2.16 -8.80
C GLY A 168 -6.20 -1.28 -9.56
N THR A 169 -4.95 -1.32 -9.19
CA THR A 169 -3.91 -0.40 -9.68
C THR A 169 -4.27 1.07 -9.46
N PRO A 170 -3.35 2.00 -9.42
CA PRO A 170 -3.67 3.43 -9.27
C PRO A 170 -4.43 4.01 -10.50
N PHE A 171 -4.63 3.21 -11.54
CA PHE A 171 -5.40 3.61 -12.71
C PHE A 171 -6.91 3.42 -12.53
N LEU A 172 -7.35 2.28 -11.96
CA LEU A 172 -8.78 2.02 -11.77
C LEU A 172 -9.32 2.67 -10.50
N ILE A 173 -8.53 2.65 -9.42
CA ILE A 173 -8.92 3.21 -8.13
C ILE A 173 -7.70 3.58 -7.31
N ARG A 174 -7.81 4.64 -6.52
CA ARG A 174 -6.81 5.10 -5.55
C ARG A 174 -7.40 4.98 -4.15
N PRO A 175 -7.11 3.91 -3.41
CA PRO A 175 -7.73 3.66 -2.12
C PRO A 175 -7.51 4.78 -1.09
N ILE A 176 -6.41 5.55 -1.19
CA ILE A 176 -6.14 6.71 -0.32
C ILE A 176 -7.24 7.78 -0.45
N GLU A 177 -7.75 8.00 -1.66
CA GLU A 177 -8.86 8.93 -1.90
C GLU A 177 -10.19 8.43 -1.31
N HIS A 178 -10.24 7.16 -0.89
CA HIS A 178 -11.40 6.47 -0.32
C HIS A 178 -11.18 6.00 1.12
N GLY A 179 -10.24 6.61 1.85
CA GLY A 179 -10.05 6.41 3.27
C GLY A 179 -9.01 5.36 3.66
N ALA A 180 -8.31 4.73 2.74
CA ALA A 180 -7.15 3.90 3.09
C ALA A 180 -5.99 4.79 3.60
N ASP A 181 -5.32 4.34 4.65
CA ASP A 181 -4.17 5.05 5.22
C ASP A 181 -2.85 4.60 4.60
N VAL A 182 -2.80 3.32 4.23
CA VAL A 182 -1.64 2.70 3.58
C VAL A 182 -2.12 1.82 2.45
N VAL A 183 -1.44 1.90 1.31
CA VAL A 183 -1.69 1.04 0.16
C VAL A 183 -0.47 0.17 -0.11
N VAL A 184 -0.69 -1.11 -0.38
CA VAL A 184 0.36 -2.03 -0.80
C VAL A 184 0.09 -2.57 -2.20
N HIS A 185 1.15 -2.90 -2.92
CA HIS A 185 1.08 -3.54 -4.22
C HIS A 185 2.09 -4.66 -4.36
N SER A 186 1.67 -5.75 -4.96
CA SER A 186 2.60 -6.60 -5.70
C SER A 186 2.87 -5.96 -7.06
N ALA A 187 3.92 -5.15 -7.14
CA ALA A 187 4.32 -4.50 -8.39
C ALA A 187 4.70 -5.51 -9.50
N THR A 188 4.96 -6.75 -9.11
CA THR A 188 5.16 -7.92 -9.98
C THR A 188 4.02 -8.11 -11.00
N LYS A 189 2.79 -7.72 -10.65
CA LYS A 189 1.57 -7.99 -11.42
C LYS A 189 1.33 -6.90 -12.46
N PHE A 190 0.28 -6.13 -12.33
CA PHE A 190 -0.12 -5.16 -13.36
C PHE A 190 0.86 -3.99 -13.51
N ILE A 191 1.50 -3.54 -12.43
CA ILE A 191 2.51 -2.46 -12.51
C ILE A 191 3.65 -2.89 -13.43
N GLY A 192 4.26 -4.04 -13.19
CA GLY A 192 5.29 -4.59 -14.07
C GLY A 192 4.77 -5.03 -15.42
N GLY A 193 3.69 -5.80 -15.42
CA GLY A 193 2.89 -6.17 -16.59
C GLY A 193 3.50 -7.18 -17.56
N HIS A 194 4.73 -7.65 -17.33
CA HIS A 194 5.48 -8.49 -18.27
C HIS A 194 5.88 -9.86 -17.69
N GLY A 195 5.65 -10.10 -16.38
CA GLY A 195 6.03 -11.34 -15.72
C GLY A 195 7.55 -11.53 -15.59
N SER A 196 8.36 -10.50 -15.82
CA SER A 196 9.82 -10.57 -15.89
C SER A 196 10.52 -10.10 -14.61
N SER A 197 9.82 -9.42 -13.70
CA SER A 197 10.44 -8.80 -12.53
C SER A 197 9.57 -8.89 -11.29
N LEU A 198 10.16 -9.25 -10.16
CA LEU A 198 9.53 -9.19 -8.85
C LEU A 198 9.69 -7.81 -8.23
N GLY A 199 8.67 -7.36 -7.52
CA GLY A 199 8.72 -6.16 -6.70
C GLY A 199 7.44 -5.97 -5.89
N GLY A 200 7.57 -5.23 -4.81
CA GLY A 200 6.46 -4.73 -4.01
C GLY A 200 6.63 -3.25 -3.75
N VAL A 201 5.56 -2.60 -3.40
CA VAL A 201 5.61 -1.19 -2.97
C VAL A 201 4.57 -0.94 -1.88
N ILE A 202 4.96 -0.14 -0.91
CA ILE A 202 4.12 0.34 0.19
C ILE A 202 3.98 1.84 -0.01
N VAL A 203 2.76 2.35 -0.06
CA VAL A 203 2.45 3.77 -0.20
C VAL A 203 1.85 4.28 1.10
N ASP A 204 2.43 5.31 1.67
CA ASP A 204 1.94 6.01 2.85
C ASP A 204 0.98 7.12 2.41
N GLY A 205 -0.28 7.07 2.85
CA GLY A 205 -1.26 8.10 2.59
C GLY A 205 -1.01 9.39 3.39
N GLY A 206 -0.30 9.27 4.53
CA GLY A 206 -0.08 10.39 5.44
C GLY A 206 -1.35 10.92 6.10
N THR A 207 -2.40 10.10 6.15
CA THR A 207 -3.74 10.43 6.62
C THR A 207 -3.96 10.09 8.09
N PHE A 208 -3.34 9.01 8.57
CA PHE A 208 -3.52 8.54 9.94
C PHE A 208 -2.67 9.34 10.94
N ASP A 209 -3.28 9.80 12.02
CA ASP A 209 -2.59 10.55 13.08
C ASP A 209 -1.92 9.60 14.10
N TRP A 210 -0.67 9.25 13.82
CA TRP A 210 0.14 8.39 14.68
C TRP A 210 0.40 9.01 16.06
N LYS A 211 0.54 10.35 16.14
CA LYS A 211 0.82 11.06 17.39
C LYS A 211 -0.37 11.07 18.33
N ALA A 212 -1.56 11.34 17.80
CA ALA A 212 -2.79 11.27 18.58
C ALA A 212 -3.04 9.85 19.14
N ASN A 213 -2.48 8.83 18.48
CA ASN A 213 -2.63 7.43 18.84
C ASN A 213 -1.33 6.78 19.37
N ALA A 214 -0.45 7.57 20.02
CA ALA A 214 0.90 7.16 20.42
C ALA A 214 0.94 5.92 21.32
N ASP A 215 -0.04 5.74 22.22
CA ASP A 215 -0.09 4.57 23.10
C ASP A 215 -0.47 3.29 22.34
N LYS A 216 -1.26 3.42 21.28
CA LYS A 216 -1.64 2.32 20.42
C LYS A 216 -0.55 1.97 19.40
N TYR A 217 0.21 2.97 18.91
CA TYR A 217 1.27 2.79 17.89
C TYR A 217 2.63 3.33 18.39
N PRO A 218 3.18 2.77 19.46
CA PRO A 218 4.43 3.28 20.06
C PRO A 218 5.62 3.20 19.12
N THR A 219 5.64 2.25 18.19
CA THR A 219 6.73 2.09 17.21
C THR A 219 6.91 3.30 16.29
N LEU A 220 5.86 4.09 16.06
CA LEU A 220 5.89 5.28 15.21
C LEU A 220 5.95 6.58 16.04
N ALA A 221 5.30 6.59 17.21
CA ALA A 221 5.03 7.81 17.96
C ALA A 221 5.75 7.91 19.31
N LYS A 222 6.61 6.93 19.65
CA LYS A 222 7.50 6.97 20.84
C LYS A 222 8.96 6.81 20.41
N PRO A 223 9.93 7.18 21.29
CA PRO A 223 11.35 7.06 20.97
C PRO A 223 11.75 5.63 20.59
N ASP A 224 12.34 5.46 19.41
CA ASP A 224 12.84 4.16 18.93
C ASP A 224 14.29 3.94 19.40
N PRO A 225 14.56 2.92 20.23
CA PRO A 225 15.91 2.67 20.77
C PRO A 225 16.88 2.21 19.68
N SER A 226 16.40 1.59 18.59
CA SER A 226 17.24 1.14 17.49
C SER A 226 17.67 2.28 16.56
N TYR A 227 17.05 3.46 16.73
CA TYR A 227 17.33 4.65 15.92
C TYR A 227 17.62 5.89 16.78
N HIS A 228 18.48 5.71 17.80
CA HIS A 228 18.97 6.80 18.69
C HIS A 228 17.86 7.59 19.40
N GLY A 229 16.71 6.97 19.68
CA GLY A 229 15.59 7.63 20.32
C GLY A 229 14.76 8.53 19.40
N ALA A 230 14.91 8.41 18.07
CA ALA A 230 14.07 9.15 17.12
C ALA A 230 12.61 8.73 17.26
N ILE A 231 11.71 9.71 17.18
CA ILE A 231 10.26 9.50 17.03
C ILE A 231 9.93 9.68 15.56
N PHE A 232 9.58 8.61 14.86
CA PHE A 232 9.37 8.67 13.42
C PHE A 232 8.26 9.64 13.00
N ALA A 233 7.18 9.74 13.78
CA ALA A 233 6.11 10.70 13.56
C ALA A 233 6.58 12.17 13.70
N ASP A 234 7.70 12.44 14.38
CA ASP A 234 8.30 13.77 14.45
C ASP A 234 9.27 14.03 13.30
N VAL A 235 10.20 13.09 13.07
CA VAL A 235 11.29 13.30 12.10
C VAL A 235 10.84 13.18 10.65
N ALA A 236 9.78 12.41 10.37
CA ALA A 236 9.26 12.18 9.02
C ALA A 236 7.84 12.73 8.81
N GLY A 237 7.17 13.20 9.86
CA GLY A 237 5.83 13.76 9.76
C GLY A 237 4.84 12.80 9.11
N LYS A 238 4.21 13.22 8.01
CA LYS A 238 3.23 12.43 7.28
C LYS A 238 3.80 11.15 6.63
N ALA A 239 5.10 11.09 6.37
CA ALA A 239 5.77 9.92 5.80
C ALA A 239 6.34 8.97 6.87
N ALA A 240 5.88 9.07 8.10
CA ALA A 240 6.40 8.30 9.24
C ALA A 240 6.33 6.80 9.03
N PHE A 241 5.25 6.31 8.43
CA PHE A 241 5.00 4.88 8.24
C PHE A 241 6.08 4.22 7.37
N VAL A 242 6.29 4.72 6.16
CA VAL A 242 7.30 4.16 5.25
C VAL A 242 8.72 4.49 5.68
N THR A 243 8.94 5.63 6.35
CA THR A 243 10.28 6.00 6.86
C THR A 243 10.74 5.01 7.93
N ARG A 244 9.86 4.63 8.87
CA ARG A 244 10.20 3.62 9.87
C ARG A 244 10.46 2.26 9.24
N ILE A 245 9.65 1.83 8.28
CA ILE A 245 9.89 0.55 7.58
C ILE A 245 11.29 0.58 6.96
N ARG A 246 11.65 1.64 6.26
CA ARG A 246 12.96 1.81 5.62
C ARG A 246 14.10 1.78 6.64
N ALA A 247 13.97 2.57 7.71
CA ALA A 247 15.04 2.79 8.69
C ALA A 247 15.24 1.61 9.64
N VAL A 248 14.21 0.80 9.90
CA VAL A 248 14.24 -0.30 10.87
C VAL A 248 14.02 -1.64 10.15
N ILE A 249 12.81 -1.91 9.67
CA ILE A 249 12.44 -3.25 9.20
C ILE A 249 13.26 -3.66 7.96
N LEU A 250 13.29 -2.82 6.94
CA LEU A 250 14.06 -3.09 5.71
C LEU A 250 15.56 -3.15 6.00
N ARG A 251 16.06 -2.24 6.86
CA ARG A 251 17.47 -2.25 7.28
C ARG A 251 17.88 -3.59 7.86
N ASP A 252 17.04 -4.16 8.74
CA ASP A 252 17.40 -5.31 9.56
C ASP A 252 17.07 -6.64 8.87
N THR A 253 16.01 -6.70 8.04
CA THR A 253 15.53 -7.94 7.42
C THR A 253 15.87 -8.07 5.93
N GLY A 254 16.20 -6.95 5.26
CA GLY A 254 16.92 -6.94 3.99
C GLY A 254 16.14 -7.24 2.72
N ALA A 255 14.79 -7.23 2.69
CA ALA A 255 14.01 -7.46 1.48
C ALA A 255 14.03 -6.24 0.52
N ALA A 256 15.23 -5.76 0.18
CA ALA A 256 15.42 -4.63 -0.73
C ALA A 256 15.18 -5.02 -2.18
N ILE A 257 14.53 -4.13 -2.94
CA ILE A 257 14.40 -4.30 -4.38
C ILE A 257 15.74 -4.04 -5.08
N SER A 258 16.04 -4.79 -6.13
CA SER A 258 17.21 -4.49 -6.95
C SER A 258 16.96 -3.23 -7.82
N PRO A 259 17.97 -2.37 -8.04
CA PRO A 259 17.83 -1.20 -8.92
C PRO A 259 17.38 -1.59 -10.34
N PHE A 260 17.82 -2.73 -10.83
CA PHE A 260 17.43 -3.25 -12.14
C PHE A 260 15.94 -3.63 -12.17
N ASN A 261 15.43 -4.30 -11.12
CA ASN A 261 14.01 -4.62 -11.02
C ASN A 261 13.17 -3.34 -10.93
N ALA A 262 13.58 -2.36 -10.12
CA ALA A 262 12.92 -1.07 -10.03
C ALA A 262 12.85 -0.36 -11.39
N TRP A 263 13.92 -0.43 -12.17
CA TRP A 263 13.94 0.13 -13.52
C TRP A 263 12.99 -0.59 -14.47
N ILE A 264 12.93 -1.94 -14.45
CA ILE A 264 11.96 -2.70 -15.25
C ILE A 264 10.51 -2.34 -14.86
N LEU A 265 10.24 -2.22 -13.56
CA LEU A 265 8.92 -1.83 -13.07
C LEU A 265 8.54 -0.40 -13.48
N LEU A 266 9.51 0.52 -13.57
CA LEU A 266 9.30 1.86 -14.14
C LEU A 266 8.86 1.79 -15.61
N GLN A 267 9.46 0.91 -16.42
CA GLN A 267 9.04 0.72 -17.81
C GLN A 267 7.60 0.19 -17.89
N GLY A 268 7.25 -0.75 -17.01
CA GLY A 268 5.87 -1.25 -16.91
C GLY A 268 4.89 -0.15 -16.50
N LEU A 269 5.28 0.69 -15.55
CA LEU A 269 4.44 1.76 -15.03
C LEU A 269 4.06 2.79 -16.10
N GLU A 270 4.95 3.08 -17.05
CA GLU A 270 4.69 4.04 -18.14
C GLU A 270 3.53 3.64 -19.06
N THR A 271 3.26 2.35 -19.19
CA THR A 271 2.16 1.83 -20.03
C THR A 271 1.00 1.24 -19.21
N LEU A 272 0.99 1.42 -17.90
CA LEU A 272 0.02 0.78 -17.00
C LEU A 272 -1.42 1.11 -17.40
N SER A 273 -1.73 2.39 -17.62
CA SER A 273 -3.09 2.83 -17.97
C SER A 273 -3.59 2.20 -19.27
N LEU A 274 -2.75 2.19 -20.31
CA LEU A 274 -3.07 1.59 -21.61
C LEU A 274 -3.32 0.08 -21.50
N ARG A 275 -2.51 -0.62 -20.71
CA ARG A 275 -2.66 -2.06 -20.52
C ARG A 275 -3.90 -2.40 -19.71
N VAL A 276 -4.15 -1.71 -18.61
CA VAL A 276 -5.30 -1.97 -17.73
C VAL A 276 -6.60 -1.63 -18.46
N GLU A 277 -6.67 -0.51 -19.20
CA GLU A 277 -7.81 -0.20 -20.06
C GLU A 277 -8.09 -1.34 -21.04
N ARG A 278 -7.05 -1.87 -21.68
CA ARG A 278 -7.19 -2.99 -22.62
C ARG A 278 -7.61 -4.28 -21.91
N HIS A 279 -7.11 -4.56 -20.71
CA HIS A 279 -7.54 -5.71 -19.90
C HIS A 279 -9.04 -5.65 -19.60
N VAL A 280 -9.54 -4.49 -19.17
CA VAL A 280 -10.98 -4.28 -18.93
C VAL A 280 -11.80 -4.51 -20.20
N ALA A 281 -11.37 -3.92 -21.34
CA ALA A 281 -12.04 -4.10 -22.62
C ALA A 281 -12.07 -5.58 -23.08
N ASN A 282 -10.96 -6.30 -22.86
CA ASN A 282 -10.88 -7.73 -23.19
C ASN A 282 -11.77 -8.58 -22.27
N ALA A 283 -11.83 -8.28 -20.98
CA ALA A 283 -12.71 -8.99 -20.05
C ALA A 283 -14.18 -8.83 -20.43
N LEU A 284 -14.63 -7.61 -20.79
CA LEU A 284 -15.97 -7.35 -21.28
C LEU A 284 -16.29 -8.15 -22.55
N LYS A 285 -15.32 -8.24 -23.48
CA LYS A 285 -15.46 -9.02 -24.71
C LYS A 285 -15.59 -10.52 -24.42
N VAL A 286 -14.79 -11.06 -23.51
CA VAL A 286 -14.81 -12.49 -23.13
C VAL A 286 -16.14 -12.89 -22.50
N VAL A 287 -16.72 -12.02 -21.64
CA VAL A 287 -18.03 -12.29 -21.05
C VAL A 287 -19.20 -11.98 -21.99
N GLY A 288 -18.91 -11.55 -23.22
CA GLY A 288 -19.92 -11.27 -24.27
C GLY A 288 -20.81 -10.07 -23.95
N LYS A 289 -20.37 -9.15 -23.11
CA LYS A 289 -21.13 -7.97 -22.69
C LYS A 289 -20.57 -6.70 -23.32
N LYS A 290 -21.45 -5.83 -23.81
CA LYS A 290 -21.12 -4.46 -24.15
C LYS A 290 -21.16 -3.61 -22.87
N LYS A 291 -20.39 -2.54 -22.80
CA LYS A 291 -20.38 -1.61 -21.64
C LYS A 291 -21.80 -1.12 -21.30
N GLU A 292 -22.59 -0.87 -22.35
CA GLU A 292 -23.98 -0.41 -22.24
C GLU A 292 -24.93 -1.47 -21.66
N GLU A 293 -24.59 -2.75 -21.76
CA GLU A 293 -25.39 -3.89 -21.30
C GLU A 293 -24.99 -4.37 -19.90
N VAL A 294 -23.83 -3.92 -19.38
CA VAL A 294 -23.33 -4.30 -18.05
C VAL A 294 -24.17 -3.60 -16.99
N LYS A 295 -24.79 -4.38 -16.10
CA LYS A 295 -25.45 -3.87 -14.90
C LYS A 295 -24.42 -3.75 -13.80
N VAL A 296 -24.19 -2.54 -13.35
CA VAL A 296 -23.32 -2.25 -12.20
C VAL A 296 -24.23 -1.91 -11.02
N VAL A 297 -24.05 -2.61 -9.91
CA VAL A 297 -24.80 -2.37 -8.68
C VAL A 297 -23.79 -1.97 -7.61
N PHE A 298 -23.95 -0.77 -7.06
CA PHE A 298 -23.23 -0.33 -5.88
C PHE A 298 -24.08 -0.59 -4.65
N SER A 299 -23.54 -1.27 -3.66
CA SER A 299 -24.12 -1.35 -2.33
C SER A 299 -23.60 -0.18 -1.50
N GLY A 300 -24.46 0.81 -1.28
CA GLY A 300 -24.11 2.10 -0.69
C GLY A 300 -24.18 3.24 -1.71
N ALA A 301 -24.80 4.36 -1.35
CA ALA A 301 -24.94 5.56 -2.19
C ALA A 301 -24.08 6.73 -1.70
N GLY A 302 -22.98 6.45 -0.99
CA GLY A 302 -22.03 7.47 -0.51
C GLY A 302 -21.32 8.21 -1.63
N SER A 303 -20.51 9.21 -1.26
CA SER A 303 -19.82 10.11 -2.20
C SER A 303 -18.92 9.37 -3.19
N ALA A 304 -18.28 8.27 -2.77
CA ALA A 304 -17.46 7.43 -3.62
C ALA A 304 -18.30 6.71 -4.70
N ALA A 305 -19.41 6.09 -4.30
CA ALA A 305 -20.30 5.42 -5.26
C ALA A 305 -20.81 6.41 -6.30
N ILE A 306 -21.12 7.64 -5.91
CA ILE A 306 -21.52 8.72 -6.83
C ILE A 306 -20.37 9.12 -7.77
N SER A 307 -19.15 9.25 -7.26
CA SER A 307 -17.98 9.60 -8.07
C SER A 307 -17.61 8.50 -9.07
N ILE A 308 -17.61 7.24 -8.63
CA ILE A 308 -17.38 6.07 -9.51
C ILE A 308 -18.50 5.95 -10.52
N THR A 309 -19.75 6.18 -10.14
CA THR A 309 -20.89 6.19 -11.08
C THR A 309 -20.68 7.21 -12.18
N ARG A 310 -20.25 8.43 -11.87
CA ARG A 310 -19.95 9.47 -12.87
C ARG A 310 -18.84 9.04 -13.83
N LEU A 311 -17.77 8.42 -13.31
CA LEU A 311 -16.69 7.87 -14.12
C LEU A 311 -17.15 6.75 -15.04
N LEU A 312 -17.95 5.82 -14.54
CA LEU A 312 -18.49 4.74 -15.35
C LEU A 312 -19.45 5.24 -16.42
N LEU A 313 -20.29 6.22 -16.10
CA LEU A 313 -21.16 6.87 -17.11
C LEU A 313 -20.33 7.56 -18.20
N ALA A 314 -19.26 8.28 -17.83
CA ALA A 314 -18.34 8.89 -18.77
C ALA A 314 -17.60 7.83 -19.62
N ALA A 315 -17.31 6.65 -19.06
CA ALA A 315 -16.70 5.52 -19.73
C ALA A 315 -17.69 4.72 -20.62
N GLY A 316 -18.99 5.10 -20.63
CA GLY A 316 -20.00 4.51 -21.51
C GLY A 316 -20.89 3.42 -20.90
N PHE A 317 -20.76 3.14 -19.61
CA PHE A 317 -21.71 2.26 -18.90
C PHE A 317 -23.06 2.96 -18.78
N ARG A 318 -24.18 2.26 -18.93
CA ARG A 318 -25.53 2.85 -18.96
C ARG A 318 -26.45 2.33 -17.86
N HIS A 319 -26.22 1.14 -17.33
CA HIS A 319 -27.07 0.51 -16.34
C HIS A 319 -26.34 0.47 -14.99
N ILE A 320 -26.45 1.54 -14.25
CA ILE A 320 -25.82 1.67 -12.92
C ILE A 320 -26.92 1.87 -11.89
N THR A 321 -26.96 1.01 -10.88
CA THR A 321 -27.90 1.06 -9.77
C THR A 321 -27.15 1.33 -8.48
N LEU A 322 -27.52 2.41 -7.79
CA LEU A 322 -27.07 2.69 -6.43
C LEU A 322 -28.13 2.16 -5.47
N VAL A 323 -27.74 1.29 -4.55
CA VAL A 323 -28.62 0.75 -3.53
C VAL A 323 -28.11 1.27 -2.18
N ASP A 324 -28.93 2.05 -1.49
CA ASP A 324 -28.64 2.48 -0.13
C ASP A 324 -29.49 1.66 0.85
N LYS A 325 -28.94 1.36 2.03
CA LYS A 325 -29.71 0.82 3.15
C LYS A 325 -30.32 2.01 3.88
N PHE A 326 -31.64 2.12 3.85
CA PHE A 326 -32.41 2.97 4.75
C PHE A 326 -32.33 2.46 6.18
#